data_9a08903fbc2d48bbd82bdd7d78df8797
#
_entry.id   9a08903fbc2d48bbd82bdd7d78df8797
#
_cell.length_a   1.000
_cell.length_b   1.000
_cell.length_c   1.000
_cell.angle_alpha   90.00
_cell.angle_beta   90.00
_cell.angle_gamma   90.00
#
_symmetry.space_group_name_H-M   'P 1'
#
loop_
_entity.id
_entity.type
_entity.pdbx_description
1 polymer ?
#
loop_
_entity_poly.entity_id
_entity_poly.type
_entity_poly.pdbx_seq_one_letter_code
_entity_poly.pdbx_strand_id
1 'polypeptide(L)'
;IENETVIDHLTMEPALQVYQFERQVDEITYILKQIEELTKKGVALSDIAILFRTNTQPRFLMEQLMAYNISFKTREQIPNLYDHWIAKDLKAYMDIARGSRERKDFLMILNKPKRYIGRDSLCESQVAFDEWEKMYDEQPWIAERIEKLHYDIKMLAKMSPYAAINYIRKGIGYDDHIEE
;
A
#
# COMPACT_ATOMS: atom_id res chain seq x y z
N ILE A 1 -22.30 3.33 23.26
CA ILE A 1 -22.14 4.52 22.40
C ILE A 1 -22.37 5.71 23.30
N GLU A 2 -21.29 6.36 23.74
CA GLU A 2 -21.38 7.63 24.44
C GLU A 2 -21.52 8.72 23.39
N ASN A 3 -22.68 9.34 23.29
CA ASN A 3 -22.88 10.52 22.44
C ASN A 3 -22.54 11.75 23.28
N GLU A 4 -21.40 12.39 23.04
CA GLU A 4 -21.19 13.76 23.50
C GLU A 4 -21.87 14.72 22.54
N THR A 5 -22.90 15.42 23.03
CA THR A 5 -23.61 16.43 22.26
C THR A 5 -23.29 17.81 22.80
N VAL A 6 -22.75 18.66 21.94
CA VAL A 6 -22.56 20.09 22.23
C VAL A 6 -23.74 20.85 21.63
N ILE A 7 -24.44 21.63 22.45
CA ILE A 7 -25.62 22.42 22.03
C ILE A 7 -25.16 23.77 21.53
N ASP A 8 -25.52 24.11 20.30
CA ASP A 8 -25.39 25.46 19.75
C ASP A 8 -26.41 26.39 20.43
N HIS A 9 -25.94 27.46 21.01
CA HIS A 9 -26.77 28.46 21.73
C HIS A 9 -27.77 29.18 20.83
N LEU A 10 -27.64 29.11 19.50
CA LEU A 10 -28.49 29.79 18.55
C LEU A 10 -29.69 28.94 18.06
N THR A 11 -29.54 27.64 18.01
CA THR A 11 -30.54 26.75 17.37
C THR A 11 -31.17 25.73 18.32
N MET A 12 -30.68 25.60 19.55
CA MET A 12 -31.09 24.56 20.51
C MET A 12 -30.89 23.11 19.98
N GLU A 13 -30.26 22.95 18.82
CA GLU A 13 -29.83 21.66 18.28
C GLU A 13 -28.37 21.38 18.63
N PRO A 14 -27.98 20.10 18.83
CA PRO A 14 -26.60 19.77 19.13
C PRO A 14 -25.70 20.14 17.95
N ALA A 15 -24.77 21.09 18.19
CA ALA A 15 -23.80 21.54 17.19
C ALA A 15 -22.71 20.48 16.90
N LEU A 16 -22.44 19.58 17.88
CA LEU A 16 -21.46 18.52 17.77
C LEU A 16 -22.08 17.19 18.22
N GLN A 17 -21.86 16.16 17.43
CA GLN A 17 -22.24 14.78 17.75
C GLN A 17 -21.03 13.87 17.53
N VAL A 18 -20.73 12.99 18.49
CA VAL A 18 -19.63 12.04 18.43
C VAL A 18 -20.21 10.64 18.32
N TYR A 19 -19.74 9.90 17.31
CA TYR A 19 -20.09 8.51 17.07
C TYR A 19 -18.83 7.66 17.02
N GLN A 20 -18.91 6.46 17.62
CA GLN A 20 -17.84 5.49 17.57
C GLN A 20 -18.33 4.22 16.85
N PHE A 21 -17.52 3.71 15.94
CA PHE A 21 -17.80 2.51 15.17
C PHE A 21 -16.68 1.49 15.37
N GLU A 22 -17.06 0.22 15.46
CA GLU A 22 -16.07 -0.88 15.55
C GLU A 22 -15.42 -1.20 14.19
N ARG A 23 -16.17 -1.00 13.10
CA ARG A 23 -15.72 -1.32 11.75
C ARG A 23 -15.82 -0.11 10.84
N GLN A 24 -14.82 0.07 9.99
CA GLN A 24 -14.80 1.14 8.98
C GLN A 24 -16.02 1.11 8.04
N VAL A 25 -16.55 -0.08 7.74
CA VAL A 25 -17.76 -0.22 6.91
C VAL A 25 -18.98 0.44 7.56
N ASP A 26 -19.16 0.30 8.86
CA ASP A 26 -20.27 0.87 9.60
C ASP A 26 -20.17 2.40 9.66
N GLU A 27 -18.95 2.92 9.89
CA GLU A 27 -18.68 4.37 9.83
C GLU A 27 -19.06 4.94 8.46
N ILE A 28 -18.61 4.31 7.38
CA ILE A 28 -18.88 4.81 6.03
C ILE A 28 -20.35 4.69 5.67
N THR A 29 -21.01 3.62 6.06
CA THR A 29 -22.45 3.46 5.86
C THR A 29 -23.22 4.58 6.56
N TYR A 30 -22.80 4.93 7.76
CA TYR A 30 -23.38 6.06 8.50
C TYR A 30 -23.15 7.39 7.76
N ILE A 31 -21.92 7.67 7.30
CA ILE A 31 -21.60 8.89 6.53
C ILE A 31 -22.48 8.99 5.28
N LEU A 32 -22.59 7.92 4.50
CA LEU A 32 -23.43 7.90 3.29
C LEU A 32 -24.91 8.22 3.62
N LYS A 33 -25.42 7.64 4.70
CA LYS A 33 -26.79 7.91 5.18
C LYS A 33 -26.96 9.39 5.59
N GLN A 34 -25.98 9.98 6.27
CA GLN A 34 -26.01 11.40 6.63
C GLN A 34 -25.99 12.30 5.38
N ILE A 35 -25.18 11.99 4.38
CA ILE A 35 -25.19 12.72 3.10
C ILE A 35 -26.57 12.64 2.44
N GLU A 36 -27.18 11.47 2.40
CA GLU A 36 -28.52 11.28 1.83
C GLU A 36 -29.59 12.08 2.60
N GLU A 37 -29.57 12.07 3.92
CA GLU A 37 -30.49 12.82 4.77
C GLU A 37 -30.35 14.34 4.59
N LEU A 38 -29.10 14.84 4.52
CA LEU A 38 -28.82 16.26 4.29
C LEU A 38 -29.29 16.70 2.91
N THR A 39 -29.04 15.91 1.88
CA THR A 39 -29.47 16.23 0.52
C THR A 39 -31.00 16.20 0.39
N LYS A 40 -31.70 15.30 1.08
CA LYS A 40 -33.16 15.29 1.17
C LYS A 40 -33.74 16.56 1.86
N LYS A 41 -32.97 17.14 2.79
CA LYS A 41 -33.30 18.42 3.45
C LYS A 41 -32.96 19.64 2.60
N GLY A 42 -32.40 19.45 1.40
CA GLY A 42 -32.05 20.52 0.46
C GLY A 42 -30.64 21.07 0.62
N VAL A 43 -29.78 20.46 1.43
CA VAL A 43 -28.36 20.83 1.53
C VAL A 43 -27.63 20.41 0.26
N ALA A 44 -26.91 21.34 -0.37
CA ALA A 44 -26.14 21.02 -1.56
C ALA A 44 -24.91 20.18 -1.20
N LEU A 45 -24.51 19.25 -2.08
CA LEU A 45 -23.29 18.43 -1.87
C LEU A 45 -22.04 19.30 -1.70
N SER A 46 -22.00 20.49 -2.32
CA SER A 46 -20.91 21.47 -2.19
C SER A 46 -20.76 22.03 -0.77
N ASP A 47 -21.80 21.96 0.04
CA ASP A 47 -21.85 22.49 1.40
C ASP A 47 -21.53 21.43 2.46
N ILE A 48 -21.29 20.20 2.02
CA ILE A 48 -20.88 19.08 2.87
C ILE A 48 -19.36 18.91 2.76
N ALA A 49 -18.67 18.97 3.90
CA ALA A 49 -17.23 18.69 3.98
C ALA A 49 -16.94 17.52 4.91
N ILE A 50 -16.07 16.63 4.48
CA ILE A 50 -15.61 15.49 5.28
C ILE A 50 -14.09 15.64 5.47
N LEU A 51 -13.65 15.65 6.73
CA LEU A 51 -12.27 15.85 7.10
C LEU A 51 -11.65 14.55 7.62
N PHE A 52 -10.42 14.29 7.20
CA PHE A 52 -9.65 13.10 7.60
C PHE A 52 -8.33 13.51 8.22
N ARG A 53 -7.84 12.68 9.13
CA ARG A 53 -6.54 12.90 9.75
C ARG A 53 -5.37 12.57 8.81
N THR A 54 -5.53 11.57 7.94
CA THR A 54 -4.49 11.11 7.01
C THR A 54 -5.04 10.96 5.59
N ASN A 55 -4.17 11.10 4.60
CA ASN A 55 -4.54 11.01 3.18
C ASN A 55 -4.92 9.59 2.71
N THR A 56 -4.72 8.57 3.53
CA THR A 56 -5.08 7.19 3.22
C THR A 56 -6.50 6.81 3.66
N GLN A 57 -7.03 7.47 4.71
CA GLN A 57 -8.36 7.19 5.26
C GLN A 57 -9.51 7.39 4.27
N PRO A 58 -9.55 8.43 3.41
CA PRO A 58 -10.71 8.70 2.55
C PRO A 58 -10.93 7.67 1.44
N ARG A 59 -9.97 6.81 1.15
CA ARG A 59 -10.00 5.92 -0.01
C ARG A 59 -11.26 5.07 -0.09
N PHE A 60 -11.60 4.36 0.98
CA PHE A 60 -12.75 3.46 1.00
C PHE A 60 -14.08 4.25 0.91
N LEU A 61 -14.17 5.41 1.55
CA LEU A 61 -15.32 6.31 1.38
C LEU A 61 -15.47 6.75 -0.07
N MET A 62 -14.37 7.12 -0.74
CA MET A 62 -14.41 7.54 -2.14
C MET A 62 -14.86 6.43 -3.08
N GLU A 63 -14.40 5.20 -2.86
CA GLU A 63 -14.85 4.02 -3.60
C GLU A 63 -16.37 3.85 -3.44
N GLN A 64 -16.89 4.05 -2.24
CA GLN A 64 -18.32 3.97 -1.98
C GLN A 64 -19.09 5.15 -2.60
N LEU A 65 -18.58 6.39 -2.50
CA LEU A 65 -19.20 7.54 -3.14
C LEU A 65 -19.29 7.35 -4.67
N MET A 66 -18.24 6.81 -5.30
CA MET A 66 -18.26 6.45 -6.71
C MET A 66 -19.30 5.35 -7.02
N ALA A 67 -19.35 4.30 -6.21
CA ALA A 67 -20.31 3.21 -6.37
C ALA A 67 -21.78 3.68 -6.29
N TYR A 68 -22.05 4.66 -5.44
CA TYR A 68 -23.37 5.28 -5.30
C TYR A 68 -23.59 6.50 -6.22
N ASN A 69 -22.65 6.78 -7.12
CA ASN A 69 -22.69 7.91 -8.04
C ASN A 69 -22.88 9.28 -7.33
N ILE A 70 -22.28 9.45 -6.16
CA ILE A 70 -22.27 10.70 -5.40
C ILE A 70 -21.06 11.51 -5.81
N SER A 71 -21.27 12.73 -6.34
CA SER A 71 -20.19 13.61 -6.78
C SER A 71 -19.42 14.18 -5.59
N PHE A 72 -18.09 14.18 -5.67
CA PHE A 72 -17.23 14.76 -4.64
C PHE A 72 -15.99 15.40 -5.26
N LYS A 73 -15.31 16.24 -4.47
CA LYS A 73 -14.00 16.81 -4.79
C LYS A 73 -13.03 16.52 -3.65
N THR A 74 -11.78 16.23 -3.98
CA THR A 74 -10.70 16.15 -3.00
C THR A 74 -9.83 17.38 -3.07
N ARG A 75 -9.39 17.89 -1.92
CA ARG A 75 -8.48 19.04 -1.86
C ARG A 75 -7.08 18.68 -2.35
N GLU A 76 -6.63 17.48 -2.03
CA GLU A 76 -5.32 16.95 -2.41
C GLU A 76 -5.48 15.73 -3.31
N GLN A 77 -4.49 15.49 -4.15
CA GLN A 77 -4.43 14.24 -4.91
C GLN A 77 -4.21 13.08 -3.94
N ILE A 78 -5.09 12.09 -4.01
CA ILE A 78 -4.91 10.88 -3.22
C ILE A 78 -3.71 10.12 -3.76
N PRO A 79 -2.71 9.82 -2.92
CA PRO A 79 -1.55 9.07 -3.37
C PRO A 79 -1.98 7.73 -3.99
N ASN A 80 -1.51 7.47 -5.19
CA ASN A 80 -1.70 6.16 -5.80
C ASN A 80 -0.99 5.11 -4.95
N LEU A 81 -1.70 4.06 -4.51
CA LEU A 81 -1.08 2.97 -3.71
C LEU A 81 0.09 2.31 -4.44
N TYR A 82 0.05 2.27 -5.76
CA TYR A 82 1.14 1.71 -6.57
C TYR A 82 2.40 2.58 -6.56
N ASP A 83 2.31 3.85 -6.11
CA ASP A 83 3.47 4.72 -5.92
C ASP A 83 4.11 4.56 -4.55
N HIS A 84 3.46 3.83 -3.64
CA HIS A 84 4.02 3.50 -2.34
C HIS A 84 5.27 2.62 -2.50
N TRP A 85 6.30 2.86 -1.67
CA TRP A 85 7.57 2.15 -1.79
C TRP A 85 7.43 0.62 -1.66
N ILE A 86 6.55 0.12 -0.80
CA ILE A 86 6.24 -1.32 -0.68
C ILE A 86 5.72 -1.87 -2.00
N ALA A 87 4.77 -1.17 -2.63
CA ALA A 87 4.20 -1.62 -3.91
C ALA A 87 5.26 -1.63 -5.03
N LYS A 88 6.18 -0.65 -5.02
CA LYS A 88 7.32 -0.62 -5.95
C LYS A 88 8.29 -1.76 -5.73
N ASP A 89 8.58 -2.11 -4.49
CA ASP A 89 9.42 -3.26 -4.15
C ASP A 89 8.77 -4.59 -4.60
N LEU A 90 7.50 -4.81 -4.28
CA LEU A 90 6.75 -5.99 -4.73
C LEU A 90 6.72 -6.08 -6.26
N LYS A 91 6.51 -4.94 -6.93
CA LYS A 91 6.54 -4.86 -8.39
C LYS A 91 7.91 -5.24 -8.93
N ALA A 92 9.00 -4.77 -8.35
CA ALA A 92 10.37 -5.10 -8.77
C ALA A 92 10.63 -6.62 -8.66
N TYR A 93 10.22 -7.26 -7.57
CA TYR A 93 10.28 -8.73 -7.44
C TYR A 93 9.54 -9.43 -8.60
N MET A 94 8.33 -8.98 -8.90
CA MET A 94 7.52 -9.58 -9.95
C MET A 94 8.08 -9.31 -11.35
N ASP A 95 8.63 -8.12 -11.60
CA ASP A 95 9.25 -7.78 -12.90
C ASP A 95 10.50 -8.62 -13.14
N ILE A 96 11.35 -8.83 -12.13
CA ILE A 96 12.51 -9.73 -12.20
C ILE A 96 12.06 -11.17 -12.45
N ALA A 97 11.01 -11.63 -11.76
CA ALA A 97 10.45 -12.97 -11.96
C ALA A 97 9.89 -13.17 -13.38
N ARG A 98 9.38 -12.10 -14.00
CA ARG A 98 8.91 -12.11 -15.41
C ARG A 98 10.04 -11.98 -16.44
N GLY A 99 11.28 -11.88 -16.00
CA GLY A 99 12.44 -11.84 -16.86
C GLY A 99 13.16 -10.49 -16.95
N SER A 100 12.74 -9.46 -16.21
CA SER A 100 13.55 -8.23 -16.11
C SER A 100 14.95 -8.57 -15.57
N ARG A 101 15.94 -7.95 -16.19
CA ARG A 101 17.35 -8.03 -15.76
C ARG A 101 17.92 -6.64 -15.51
N GLU A 102 17.06 -5.63 -15.49
CA GLU A 102 17.49 -4.25 -15.30
C GLU A 102 18.05 -4.04 -13.90
N ARG A 103 19.24 -3.48 -13.83
CA ARG A 103 19.96 -3.15 -12.59
C ARG A 103 19.08 -2.41 -11.58
N LYS A 104 18.22 -1.48 -12.05
CA LYS A 104 17.34 -0.70 -11.18
C LYS A 104 16.41 -1.58 -10.35
N ASP A 105 15.83 -2.63 -10.96
CA ASP A 105 14.89 -3.53 -10.28
C ASP A 105 15.59 -4.34 -9.19
N PHE A 106 16.81 -4.81 -9.48
CA PHE A 106 17.63 -5.50 -8.49
C PHE A 106 18.03 -4.60 -7.33
N LEU A 107 18.44 -3.36 -7.61
CA LEU A 107 18.80 -2.40 -6.56
C LEU A 107 17.63 -2.08 -5.62
N MET A 108 16.38 -2.17 -6.10
CA MET A 108 15.20 -1.95 -5.27
C MET A 108 15.01 -3.03 -4.21
N ILE A 109 15.31 -4.30 -4.56
CA ILE A 109 15.05 -5.46 -3.70
C ILE A 109 16.31 -6.06 -3.07
N LEU A 110 17.49 -5.58 -3.43
CA LEU A 110 18.79 -6.17 -3.10
C LEU A 110 18.93 -6.59 -1.64
N ASN A 111 18.57 -5.67 -0.74
CA ASN A 111 18.63 -5.87 0.72
C ASN A 111 17.24 -5.69 1.39
N LYS A 112 16.20 -6.16 0.73
CA LYS A 112 14.84 -6.17 1.24
C LYS A 112 14.20 -7.56 1.05
N PRO A 113 14.34 -8.47 2.02
CA PRO A 113 14.97 -8.36 3.33
C PRO A 113 16.50 -8.23 3.28
N LYS A 114 17.11 -7.97 4.44
CA LYS A 114 18.56 -7.76 4.59
C LYS A 114 19.37 -8.97 4.13
N ARG A 115 20.17 -8.78 3.07
CA ARG A 115 21.09 -9.79 2.53
C ARG A 115 22.55 -9.40 2.67
N TYR A 116 22.81 -8.14 3.07
CA TYR A 116 24.16 -7.57 3.20
C TYR A 116 24.98 -7.66 1.92
N ILE A 117 24.34 -7.55 0.76
CA ILE A 117 25.01 -7.54 -0.53
C ILE A 117 25.32 -6.10 -0.91
N GLY A 118 26.57 -5.84 -1.28
CA GLY A 118 27.00 -4.50 -1.69
C GLY A 118 26.34 -4.07 -3.00
N ARG A 119 25.93 -2.81 -3.09
CA ARG A 119 25.33 -2.24 -4.32
C ARG A 119 26.31 -2.21 -5.50
N ASP A 120 27.61 -2.13 -5.19
CA ASP A 120 28.67 -2.07 -6.17
C ASP A 120 28.88 -3.40 -6.91
N SER A 121 28.33 -4.50 -6.38
CA SER A 121 28.33 -5.80 -7.06
C SER A 121 27.45 -5.82 -8.33
N LEU A 122 26.52 -4.91 -8.43
CA LEU A 122 25.68 -4.73 -9.62
C LEU A 122 26.30 -3.64 -10.52
N CYS A 123 27.40 -3.95 -11.19
CA CYS A 123 28.14 -3.00 -12.03
C CYS A 123 27.46 -2.74 -13.37
N GLU A 124 26.92 -3.80 -13.98
CA GLU A 124 26.36 -3.78 -15.32
C GLU A 124 24.89 -3.30 -15.32
N SER A 125 24.45 -2.76 -16.45
CA SER A 125 23.05 -2.31 -16.64
C SER A 125 22.05 -3.50 -16.65
N GLN A 126 22.52 -4.67 -17.01
CA GLN A 126 21.80 -5.94 -17.01
C GLN A 126 22.46 -6.90 -16.03
N VAL A 127 21.66 -7.57 -15.20
CA VAL A 127 22.14 -8.49 -14.16
C VAL A 127 22.00 -9.93 -14.64
N ALA A 128 23.13 -10.64 -14.72
CA ALA A 128 23.17 -12.08 -14.93
C ALA A 128 23.48 -12.77 -13.59
N PHE A 129 22.57 -13.60 -13.07
CA PHE A 129 22.73 -14.25 -11.77
C PHE A 129 23.99 -15.09 -11.69
N ASP A 130 24.29 -15.89 -12.73
CA ASP A 130 25.43 -16.80 -12.75
C ASP A 130 26.78 -16.04 -12.71
N GLU A 131 26.84 -14.85 -13.32
CA GLU A 131 28.02 -13.99 -13.28
C GLU A 131 28.11 -13.29 -11.92
N TRP A 132 26.98 -12.85 -11.39
CA TRP A 132 26.91 -12.19 -10.09
C TRP A 132 27.31 -13.12 -8.95
N GLU A 133 26.86 -14.38 -8.96
CA GLU A 133 27.28 -15.41 -7.99
C GLU A 133 28.81 -15.63 -8.02
N LYS A 134 29.41 -15.75 -9.22
CA LYS A 134 30.87 -15.94 -9.40
C LYS A 134 31.71 -14.77 -8.87
N MET A 135 31.18 -13.55 -8.82
CA MET A 135 31.91 -12.42 -8.24
C MET A 135 32.21 -12.61 -6.75
N TYR A 136 31.52 -13.55 -6.09
CA TYR A 136 31.65 -13.82 -4.67
C TYR A 136 32.20 -15.22 -4.35
N ASP A 137 32.95 -15.83 -5.27
CA ASP A 137 33.58 -17.15 -5.06
C ASP A 137 34.45 -17.18 -3.78
N GLU A 138 35.10 -16.06 -3.45
CA GLU A 138 35.88 -15.90 -2.22
C GLU A 138 35.04 -15.60 -0.96
N GLN A 139 33.75 -15.35 -1.11
CA GLN A 139 32.79 -15.04 -0.04
C GLN A 139 31.53 -15.91 -0.14
N PRO A 140 31.64 -17.22 0.17
CA PRO A 140 30.56 -18.18 -0.06
C PRO A 140 29.24 -17.81 0.58
N TRP A 141 29.26 -17.12 1.72
CA TRP A 141 28.06 -16.69 2.41
C TRP A 141 27.25 -15.61 1.67
N ILE A 142 27.89 -14.80 0.80
CA ILE A 142 27.19 -13.86 -0.09
C ILE A 142 26.67 -14.61 -1.32
N ALA A 143 27.49 -15.46 -1.92
CA ALA A 143 27.10 -16.29 -3.06
C ALA A 143 25.83 -17.11 -2.74
N GLU A 144 25.78 -17.75 -1.57
CA GLU A 144 24.60 -18.50 -1.09
C GLU A 144 23.33 -17.60 -1.00
N ARG A 145 23.47 -16.36 -0.59
CA ARG A 145 22.33 -15.40 -0.53
C ARG A 145 21.86 -14.98 -1.91
N ILE A 146 22.77 -14.84 -2.86
CA ILE A 146 22.44 -14.57 -4.26
C ILE A 146 21.76 -15.78 -4.89
N GLU A 147 22.28 -16.98 -4.65
CA GLU A 147 21.68 -18.23 -5.10
C GLU A 147 20.25 -18.40 -4.54
N LYS A 148 20.06 -18.12 -3.25
CA LYS A 148 18.74 -18.12 -2.64
C LYS A 148 17.80 -17.12 -3.29
N LEU A 149 18.25 -15.88 -3.54
CA LEU A 149 17.44 -14.89 -4.26
C LEU A 149 17.09 -15.38 -5.67
N HIS A 150 18.02 -15.96 -6.38
CA HIS A 150 17.80 -16.54 -7.71
C HIS A 150 16.75 -17.67 -7.67
N TYR A 151 16.83 -18.56 -6.68
CA TYR A 151 15.83 -19.59 -6.45
C TYR A 151 14.44 -18.99 -6.17
N ASP A 152 14.36 -18.02 -5.27
CA ASP A 152 13.11 -17.34 -4.92
C ASP A 152 12.47 -16.67 -6.15
N ILE A 153 13.25 -16.02 -7.00
CA ILE A 153 12.78 -15.42 -8.26
C ILE A 153 12.25 -16.51 -9.22
N LYS A 154 12.93 -17.64 -9.34
CA LYS A 154 12.45 -18.78 -10.17
C LYS A 154 11.13 -19.36 -9.64
N MET A 155 10.95 -19.37 -8.32
CA MET A 155 9.70 -19.82 -7.71
C MET A 155 8.56 -18.81 -7.98
N LEU A 156 8.82 -17.52 -7.82
CA LEU A 156 7.84 -16.44 -8.11
C LEU A 156 7.34 -16.50 -9.54
N ALA A 157 8.21 -16.80 -10.50
CA ALA A 157 7.85 -16.88 -11.93
C ALA A 157 6.75 -17.92 -12.24
N LYS A 158 6.57 -18.90 -11.36
CA LYS A 158 5.58 -19.99 -11.51
C LYS A 158 4.28 -19.76 -10.74
N MET A 159 4.20 -18.67 -9.97
CA MET A 159 3.08 -18.40 -9.07
C MET A 159 2.05 -17.47 -9.69
N SER A 160 0.78 -17.59 -9.26
CA SER A 160 -0.22 -16.57 -9.52
C SER A 160 0.15 -15.27 -8.79
N PRO A 161 -0.33 -14.10 -9.21
CA PRO A 161 0.01 -12.82 -8.56
C PRO A 161 -0.27 -12.81 -7.05
N TYR A 162 -1.39 -13.37 -6.63
CA TYR A 162 -1.75 -13.47 -5.21
C TYR A 162 -0.78 -14.36 -4.43
N ALA A 163 -0.46 -15.53 -4.97
CA ALA A 163 0.50 -16.47 -4.35
C ALA A 163 1.91 -15.86 -4.31
N ALA A 164 2.32 -15.15 -5.37
CA ALA A 164 3.60 -14.47 -5.44
C ALA A 164 3.75 -13.40 -4.34
N ILE A 165 2.73 -12.56 -4.16
CA ILE A 165 2.74 -11.55 -3.10
C ILE A 165 2.86 -12.20 -1.72
N ASN A 166 2.08 -13.26 -1.44
CA ASN A 166 2.18 -13.97 -0.17
C ASN A 166 3.54 -14.65 0.04
N TYR A 167 4.15 -15.17 -1.03
CA TYR A 167 5.49 -15.76 -0.97
C TYR A 167 6.56 -14.68 -0.69
N ILE A 168 6.48 -13.52 -1.32
CA ILE A 168 7.38 -12.40 -1.04
C ILE A 168 7.26 -12.00 0.44
N ARG A 169 6.04 -11.82 0.92
CA ARG A 169 5.77 -11.40 2.29
C ARG A 169 6.33 -12.39 3.32
N LYS A 170 5.94 -13.66 3.22
CA LYS A 170 6.18 -14.68 4.23
C LYS A 170 7.35 -15.62 3.90
N GLY A 171 7.47 -16.06 2.65
CA GLY A 171 8.48 -17.02 2.22
C GLY A 171 9.86 -16.38 2.08
N ILE A 172 9.93 -15.20 1.51
CA ILE A 172 11.17 -14.41 1.39
C ILE A 172 11.47 -13.64 2.69
N GLY A 173 10.43 -13.35 3.52
CA GLY A 173 10.61 -12.61 4.78
C GLY A 173 10.53 -11.09 4.62
N TYR A 174 9.73 -10.61 3.66
CA TYR A 174 9.59 -9.17 3.43
C TYR A 174 8.78 -8.48 4.54
N ASP A 175 7.79 -9.19 5.15
CA ASP A 175 7.02 -8.65 6.27
C ASP A 175 7.94 -8.35 7.47
N ASP A 176 8.87 -9.26 7.80
CA ASP A 176 9.84 -9.07 8.88
C ASP A 176 10.74 -7.84 8.63
N HIS A 177 11.11 -7.60 7.35
CA HIS A 177 11.88 -6.41 6.98
C HIS A 177 11.12 -5.08 7.14
N ILE A 178 9.80 -5.10 7.05
CA ILE A 178 8.98 -3.89 7.24
C ILE A 178 8.83 -3.58 8.74
N GLU A 179 8.80 -4.61 9.58
CA GLU A 179 8.63 -4.47 11.04
C GLU A 179 9.92 -4.05 11.77
N GLU A 180 11.09 -4.20 11.15
CA GLU A 180 12.39 -3.72 11.66
C GLU A 180 12.58 -2.20 11.51
#